data_3c9ab7df898a109ce7c11e2577f8e197
#
_entry.id   3c9ab7df898a109ce7c11e2577f8e197
#
_cell.length_a   1.000
_cell.length_b   1.000
_cell.length_c   1.000
_cell.angle_alpha   90.00
_cell.angle_beta   90.00
_cell.angle_gamma   90.00
#
_symmetry.space_group_name_H-M   'P 1'
#
loop_
_entity.id
_entity.type
_entity.pdbx_description
1 polymer ?
#
loop_
_entity_poly.entity_id
_entity_poly.type
_entity_poly.pdbx_seq_one_letter_code
_entity_poly.pdbx_strand_id
1 'polypeptide(L)'
;PNAEFGIAPDAPDAERRKKLSDWITHPKNPLFKRVIANRLWHYHFGAGLIKTPNDLGFSGGHPSHPELLDWLALELEKNQYSLKHLHKLMVNSRTYRQSSAPNSKNLISDSDNKYLWRKSPSRLEAESLRDAMLKVSGKLNLKMGGPGFRDVTFRSLNGTPYYTPFDKEDAELNRRTVYRFS
;
A
#
# COMPACT_ATOMS: atom_id res chain seq x y z
N PRO A 1 -19.73 8.69 -18.51
CA PRO A 1 -19.42 9.49 -19.69
C PRO A 1 -18.71 8.60 -20.69
N ASN A 2 -19.33 8.43 -21.87
CA ASN A 2 -18.73 7.71 -22.98
C ASN A 2 -17.47 8.47 -23.40
N ALA A 3 -16.30 7.97 -22.99
CA ALA A 3 -15.04 8.49 -23.48
C ALA A 3 -14.87 7.96 -24.92
N GLU A 4 -15.18 8.80 -25.90
CA GLU A 4 -14.73 8.54 -27.27
C GLU A 4 -13.22 8.64 -27.29
N PHE A 5 -12.56 7.49 -27.38
CA PHE A 5 -11.08 7.45 -27.44
C PHE A 5 -10.53 7.99 -28.75
N GLY A 6 -11.37 8.24 -29.76
CA GLY A 6 -10.97 8.79 -31.05
C GLY A 6 -9.86 7.98 -31.75
N ILE A 7 -9.92 6.66 -31.64
CA ILE A 7 -8.92 5.74 -32.21
C ILE A 7 -9.63 4.81 -33.18
N ALA A 8 -9.06 4.60 -34.36
CA ALA A 8 -9.51 3.61 -35.33
C ALA A 8 -9.42 2.18 -34.72
N PRO A 9 -10.36 1.27 -35.02
CA PRO A 9 -10.35 -0.10 -34.49
C PRO A 9 -9.08 -0.89 -34.87
N ASP A 10 -8.46 -0.55 -35.98
CA ASP A 10 -7.26 -1.14 -36.57
C ASP A 10 -5.96 -0.37 -36.24
N ALA A 11 -6.04 0.65 -35.37
CA ALA A 11 -4.88 1.43 -34.99
C ALA A 11 -3.76 0.56 -34.36
N PRO A 12 -2.48 0.88 -34.61
CA PRO A 12 -1.35 0.16 -34.02
C PRO A 12 -1.44 0.08 -32.50
N ASP A 13 -1.02 -1.05 -31.93
CA ASP A 13 -1.10 -1.32 -30.48
C ASP A 13 -0.36 -0.23 -29.65
N ALA A 14 0.76 0.28 -30.15
CA ALA A 14 1.49 1.37 -29.49
C ALA A 14 0.66 2.66 -29.36
N GLU A 15 -0.10 3.01 -30.41
CA GLU A 15 -0.99 4.18 -30.38
C GLU A 15 -2.16 3.97 -29.42
N ARG A 16 -2.77 2.79 -29.45
CA ARG A 16 -3.85 2.42 -28.53
C ARG A 16 -3.41 2.50 -27.05
N ARG A 17 -2.22 1.97 -26.75
CA ARG A 17 -1.64 2.05 -25.39
C ARG A 17 -1.33 3.48 -24.97
N LYS A 18 -0.78 4.27 -25.87
CA LYS A 18 -0.52 5.69 -25.60
C LYS A 18 -1.80 6.43 -25.27
N LYS A 19 -2.83 6.29 -26.07
CA LYS A 19 -4.14 6.93 -25.83
C LYS A 19 -4.77 6.50 -24.50
N LEU A 20 -4.67 5.21 -24.16
CA LEU A 20 -5.14 4.72 -22.85
C LEU A 20 -4.36 5.36 -21.70
N SER A 21 -3.04 5.45 -21.82
CA SER A 21 -2.19 6.12 -20.84
C SER A 21 -2.57 7.60 -20.68
N ASP A 22 -2.73 8.31 -21.78
CA ASP A 22 -3.13 9.73 -21.81
C ASP A 22 -4.50 9.93 -21.14
N TRP A 23 -5.43 9.00 -21.35
CA TRP A 23 -6.74 9.03 -20.69
C TRP A 23 -6.66 8.74 -19.18
N ILE A 24 -5.90 7.72 -18.78
CA ILE A 24 -5.73 7.36 -17.36
C ILE A 24 -5.13 8.54 -16.60
N THR A 25 -4.09 9.18 -17.16
CA THR A 25 -3.35 10.26 -16.50
C THR A 25 -3.93 11.65 -16.75
N HIS A 26 -5.04 11.74 -17.49
CA HIS A 26 -5.63 13.02 -17.85
C HIS A 26 -6.03 13.82 -16.59
N PRO A 27 -5.73 15.11 -16.49
CA PRO A 27 -6.05 15.93 -15.30
C PRO A 27 -7.53 15.91 -14.90
N LYS A 28 -8.44 15.79 -15.86
CA LYS A 28 -9.89 15.68 -15.64
C LYS A 28 -10.34 14.28 -15.22
N ASN A 29 -9.45 13.27 -15.22
CA ASN A 29 -9.79 11.93 -14.72
C ASN A 29 -9.63 11.90 -13.20
N PRO A 30 -10.73 11.86 -12.43
CA PRO A 30 -10.63 11.88 -10.97
C PRO A 30 -10.19 10.53 -10.39
N LEU A 31 -10.34 9.43 -11.15
CA LEU A 31 -10.18 8.07 -10.62
C LEU A 31 -8.73 7.76 -10.31
N PHE A 32 -7.79 8.11 -11.19
CA PHE A 32 -6.38 7.78 -11.03
C PHE A 32 -5.82 8.26 -9.68
N LYS A 33 -6.06 9.53 -9.35
CA LYS A 33 -5.59 10.14 -8.10
C LYS A 33 -6.28 9.55 -6.87
N ARG A 34 -7.60 9.34 -6.97
CA ARG A 34 -8.38 8.75 -5.88
C ARG A 34 -8.01 7.30 -5.60
N VAL A 35 -7.73 6.49 -6.63
CA VAL A 35 -7.29 5.09 -6.47
C VAL A 35 -6.00 5.04 -5.66
N ILE A 36 -5.00 5.84 -6.01
CA ILE A 36 -3.71 5.86 -5.32
C ILE A 36 -3.87 6.37 -3.88
N ALA A 37 -4.57 7.49 -3.68
CA ALA A 37 -4.82 8.03 -2.35
C ALA A 37 -5.55 7.03 -1.45
N ASN A 38 -6.58 6.35 -1.97
CA ASN A 38 -7.34 5.34 -1.24
C ASN A 38 -6.51 4.11 -0.86
N ARG A 39 -5.63 3.64 -1.76
CA ARG A 39 -4.72 2.52 -1.48
C ARG A 39 -3.70 2.87 -0.41
N LEU A 40 -3.08 4.05 -0.48
CA LEU A 40 -2.15 4.50 0.55
C LEU A 40 -2.85 4.63 1.90
N TRP A 41 -4.07 5.17 1.91
CA TRP A 41 -4.90 5.23 3.11
C TRP A 41 -5.17 3.83 3.68
N HIS A 42 -5.58 2.89 2.81
CA HIS A 42 -5.84 1.51 3.20
C HIS A 42 -4.63 0.86 3.89
N TYR A 43 -3.43 1.01 3.33
CA TYR A 43 -2.21 0.45 3.92
C TYR A 43 -1.87 1.06 5.29
N HIS A 44 -2.18 2.34 5.51
CA HIS A 44 -1.90 2.99 6.78
C HIS A 44 -2.96 2.76 7.86
N PHE A 45 -4.22 2.65 7.47
CA PHE A 45 -5.36 2.61 8.40
C PHE A 45 -6.08 1.25 8.45
N GLY A 46 -5.70 0.31 7.60
CA GLY A 46 -6.27 -1.04 7.54
C GLY A 46 -7.54 -1.15 6.68
N ALA A 47 -8.24 -0.06 6.44
CA ALA A 47 -9.37 0.02 5.52
C ALA A 47 -9.26 1.28 4.66
N GLY A 48 -9.65 1.20 3.39
CA GLY A 48 -9.74 2.37 2.51
C GLY A 48 -10.89 3.29 2.90
N LEU A 49 -10.81 4.55 2.51
CA LEU A 49 -11.94 5.48 2.56
C LEU A 49 -13.09 4.95 1.68
N ILE A 50 -12.75 4.31 0.57
CA ILE A 50 -13.64 3.39 -0.17
C ILE A 50 -13.20 1.97 0.19
N LYS A 51 -14.10 1.19 0.79
CA LYS A 51 -13.82 -0.18 1.27
C LYS A 51 -13.50 -1.17 0.14
N THR A 52 -13.84 -0.84 -1.10
CA THR A 52 -13.52 -1.62 -2.31
C THR A 52 -12.36 -0.99 -3.09
N PRO A 53 -11.09 -1.17 -2.66
CA PRO A 53 -9.95 -0.43 -3.21
C PRO A 53 -9.65 -0.72 -4.69
N ASN A 54 -10.19 -1.82 -5.21
CA ASN A 54 -10.05 -2.22 -6.61
C ASN A 54 -11.28 -1.90 -7.46
N ASP A 55 -12.34 -1.36 -6.84
CA ASP A 55 -13.56 -0.97 -7.53
C ASP A 55 -14.05 0.39 -7.01
N LEU A 56 -13.75 1.42 -7.78
CA LEU A 56 -14.23 2.79 -7.59
C LEU A 56 -15.32 3.13 -8.63
N GLY A 57 -15.82 2.13 -9.33
CA GLY A 57 -16.86 2.26 -10.33
C GLY A 57 -18.27 2.30 -9.73
N PHE A 58 -19.27 2.08 -10.60
CA PHE A 58 -20.68 2.13 -10.23
C PHE A 58 -21.06 1.07 -9.18
N SER A 59 -20.43 -0.11 -9.22
CA SER A 59 -20.66 -1.21 -8.27
C SER A 59 -19.80 -1.11 -7.02
N GLY A 60 -18.87 -0.16 -6.99
CA GLY A 60 -17.97 0.06 -5.84
C GLY A 60 -18.66 0.73 -4.67
N GLY A 61 -18.00 0.66 -3.52
CA GLY A 61 -18.48 1.32 -2.31
C GLY A 61 -18.41 2.85 -2.39
N HIS A 62 -19.29 3.53 -1.66
CA HIS A 62 -19.19 4.97 -1.48
C HIS A 62 -18.09 5.33 -0.46
N PRO A 63 -17.37 6.43 -0.67
CA PRO A 63 -16.34 6.85 0.29
C PRO A 63 -16.98 7.24 1.64
N SER A 64 -16.35 6.81 2.73
CA SER A 64 -16.77 7.19 4.08
C SER A 64 -16.56 8.68 4.36
N HIS A 65 -15.53 9.26 3.76
CA HIS A 65 -15.13 10.66 3.88
C HIS A 65 -14.75 11.19 2.48
N PRO A 66 -15.74 11.59 1.67
CA PRO A 66 -15.52 11.99 0.27
C PRO A 66 -14.59 13.19 0.15
N GLU A 67 -14.78 14.20 0.98
CA GLU A 67 -13.96 15.43 0.97
C GLU A 67 -12.49 15.14 1.32
N LEU A 68 -12.24 14.23 2.26
CA LEU A 68 -10.90 13.81 2.61
C LEU A 68 -10.22 13.05 1.46
N LEU A 69 -10.96 12.17 0.79
CA LEU A 69 -10.44 11.44 -0.37
C LEU A 69 -10.05 12.41 -1.50
N ASP A 70 -10.90 13.39 -1.77
CA ASP A 70 -10.67 14.39 -2.79
C ASP A 70 -9.48 15.28 -2.44
N TRP A 71 -9.40 15.71 -1.20
CA TRP A 71 -8.27 16.50 -0.71
C TRP A 71 -6.94 15.73 -0.83
N LEU A 72 -6.89 14.45 -0.43
CA LEU A 72 -5.70 13.62 -0.59
C LEU A 72 -5.31 13.43 -2.07
N ALA A 73 -6.30 13.27 -2.95
CA ALA A 73 -6.07 13.16 -4.38
C ALA A 73 -5.49 14.45 -4.98
N LEU A 74 -5.97 15.61 -4.54
CA LEU A 74 -5.44 16.91 -4.93
C LEU A 74 -4.04 17.18 -4.36
N GLU A 75 -3.79 16.79 -3.11
CA GLU A 75 -2.45 16.89 -2.51
C GLU A 75 -1.42 16.02 -3.24
N LEU A 76 -1.82 14.85 -3.72
CA LEU A 76 -0.95 14.01 -4.55
C LEU A 76 -0.57 14.73 -5.86
N GLU A 77 -1.53 15.31 -6.56
CA GLU A 77 -1.29 16.06 -7.80
C GLU A 77 -0.42 17.28 -7.56
N LYS A 78 -0.77 18.10 -6.57
CA LYS A 78 -0.07 19.33 -6.21
C LYS A 78 1.41 19.11 -5.87
N ASN A 79 1.72 17.94 -5.30
CA ASN A 79 3.08 17.54 -4.95
C ASN A 79 3.71 16.59 -5.98
N GLN A 80 3.38 16.78 -7.27
CA GLN A 80 3.98 16.07 -8.40
C GLN A 80 3.91 14.54 -8.24
N TYR A 81 2.79 14.02 -7.76
CA TYR A 81 2.54 12.59 -7.51
C TYR A 81 3.53 11.94 -6.55
N SER A 82 4.11 12.70 -5.62
CA SER A 82 5.01 12.19 -4.59
C SER A 82 4.29 11.32 -3.58
N LEU A 83 4.40 10.00 -3.71
CA LEU A 83 3.87 9.05 -2.74
C LEU A 83 4.47 9.28 -1.35
N LYS A 84 5.77 9.62 -1.31
CA LYS A 84 6.48 9.90 -0.06
C LYS A 84 5.89 11.09 0.70
N HIS A 85 5.42 12.12 -0.02
CA HIS A 85 4.70 13.24 0.57
C HIS A 85 3.41 12.79 1.26
N LEU A 86 2.56 12.00 0.55
CA LEU A 86 1.32 11.49 1.14
C LEU A 86 1.57 10.57 2.33
N HIS A 87 2.55 9.65 2.26
CA HIS A 87 2.94 8.84 3.41
C HIS A 87 3.28 9.71 4.62
N LYS A 88 4.14 10.71 4.44
CA LYS A 88 4.54 11.62 5.51
C LYS A 88 3.35 12.38 6.10
N LEU A 89 2.44 12.83 5.26
CA LEU A 89 1.24 13.56 5.65
C LEU A 89 0.31 12.67 6.48
N MET A 90 0.05 11.43 6.04
CA MET A 90 -0.79 10.47 6.74
C MET A 90 -0.22 10.08 8.11
N VAL A 91 1.07 9.69 8.19
CA VAL A 91 1.66 9.23 9.46
C VAL A 91 1.85 10.35 10.48
N ASN A 92 1.95 11.60 10.04
CA ASN A 92 2.02 12.76 10.94
C ASN A 92 0.62 13.28 11.36
N SER A 93 -0.45 12.78 10.77
CA SER A 93 -1.81 13.20 11.12
C SER A 93 -2.17 12.84 12.57
N ARG A 94 -3.03 13.65 13.18
CA ARG A 94 -3.57 13.33 14.51
C ARG A 94 -4.34 12.01 14.49
N THR A 95 -5.06 11.73 13.41
CA THR A 95 -5.81 10.49 13.20
C THR A 95 -4.91 9.25 13.25
N TYR A 96 -3.72 9.30 12.66
CA TYR A 96 -2.78 8.18 12.70
C TYR A 96 -2.12 8.02 14.06
N ARG A 97 -1.85 9.11 14.75
CA ARG A 97 -1.10 9.17 16.01
C ARG A 97 -1.98 9.03 17.26
N GLN A 98 -3.28 8.91 17.10
CA GLN A 98 -4.19 8.70 18.24
C GLN A 98 -4.03 7.32 18.86
N SER A 99 -4.54 7.17 20.10
CA SER A 99 -4.51 5.92 20.84
C SER A 99 -5.28 4.81 20.12
N SER A 100 -4.83 3.55 20.28
CA SER A 100 -5.57 2.35 19.90
C SER A 100 -6.46 1.81 21.00
N ALA A 101 -6.44 2.42 22.19
CA ALA A 101 -7.20 1.95 23.34
C ALA A 101 -8.71 1.87 23.05
N PRO A 102 -9.38 0.81 23.45
CA PRO A 102 -10.82 0.67 23.25
C PRO A 102 -11.59 1.67 24.12
N ASN A 103 -12.71 2.15 23.58
CA ASN A 103 -13.70 2.94 24.32
C ASN A 103 -15.05 2.26 24.14
N SER A 104 -15.68 1.83 25.23
CA SER A 104 -16.91 1.04 25.19
C SER A 104 -18.07 1.75 24.48
N LYS A 105 -18.24 3.05 24.67
CA LYS A 105 -19.30 3.84 24.01
C LYS A 105 -19.08 3.88 22.50
N ASN A 106 -17.85 4.15 22.07
CA ASN A 106 -17.52 4.23 20.65
C ASN A 106 -17.57 2.86 19.98
N LEU A 107 -17.22 1.77 20.68
CA LEU A 107 -17.34 0.41 20.15
C LEU A 107 -18.80 0.03 19.87
N ILE A 108 -19.77 0.52 20.68
CA ILE A 108 -21.19 0.27 20.45
C ILE A 108 -21.70 1.07 19.25
N SER A 109 -21.25 2.33 19.09
CA SER A 109 -21.76 3.23 18.04
C SER A 109 -21.04 3.09 16.70
N ASP A 110 -19.75 2.74 16.71
CA ASP A 110 -18.90 2.60 15.50
C ASP A 110 -17.83 1.52 15.71
N SER A 111 -18.27 0.25 15.78
CA SER A 111 -17.38 -0.90 15.96
C SER A 111 -16.30 -1.00 14.88
N ASP A 112 -16.67 -0.69 13.63
CA ASP A 112 -15.82 -0.73 12.45
C ASP A 112 -14.81 0.42 12.36
N ASN A 113 -14.87 1.36 13.32
CA ASN A 113 -14.02 2.55 13.32
C ASN A 113 -14.13 3.37 12.02
N LYS A 114 -15.32 3.45 11.45
CA LYS A 114 -15.59 4.19 10.21
C LYS A 114 -15.28 5.68 10.36
N TYR A 115 -15.56 6.23 11.55
CA TYR A 115 -15.32 7.64 11.87
C TYR A 115 -13.95 7.90 12.50
N LEU A 116 -13.06 6.91 12.49
CA LEU A 116 -11.65 7.06 12.85
C LEU A 116 -11.43 7.59 14.28
N TRP A 117 -12.25 7.13 15.24
CA TRP A 117 -12.17 7.57 16.64
C TRP A 117 -10.98 6.96 17.40
N ARG A 118 -10.30 5.96 16.82
CA ARG A 118 -9.05 5.37 17.32
C ARG A 118 -8.13 4.99 16.17
N LYS A 119 -6.86 4.76 16.45
CA LYS A 119 -5.99 4.04 15.51
C LYS A 119 -6.37 2.57 15.56
N SER A 120 -6.79 2.00 14.44
CA SER A 120 -7.07 0.57 14.37
C SER A 120 -5.80 -0.23 14.64
N PRO A 121 -5.81 -1.18 15.59
CA PRO A 121 -4.69 -2.08 15.78
C PRO A 121 -4.53 -2.98 14.55
N SER A 122 -3.30 -3.19 14.13
CA SER A 122 -2.95 -4.11 13.04
C SER A 122 -1.79 -4.99 13.47
N ARG A 123 -1.76 -6.22 12.97
CA ARG A 123 -0.58 -7.06 13.13
C ARG A 123 0.55 -6.54 12.24
N LEU A 124 1.78 -6.61 12.73
CA LEU A 124 2.93 -6.40 11.87
C LEU A 124 3.05 -7.56 10.89
N GLU A 125 3.38 -7.23 9.65
CA GLU A 125 3.79 -8.23 8.66
C GLU A 125 5.09 -8.91 9.09
N ALA A 126 5.30 -10.15 8.67
CA ALA A 126 6.48 -10.94 9.07
C ALA A 126 7.79 -10.24 8.69
N GLU A 127 7.81 -9.59 7.54
CA GLU A 127 8.94 -8.82 7.04
C GLU A 127 9.27 -7.65 7.95
N SER A 128 8.26 -6.89 8.33
CA SER A 128 8.42 -5.74 9.24
C SER A 128 8.82 -6.18 10.64
N LEU A 129 8.29 -7.31 11.11
CA LEU A 129 8.64 -7.88 12.41
C LEU A 129 10.12 -8.30 12.43
N ARG A 130 10.57 -9.03 11.39
CA ARG A 130 11.97 -9.44 11.27
C ARG A 130 12.92 -8.25 11.23
N ASP A 131 12.61 -7.23 10.42
CA ASP A 131 13.41 -6.02 10.33
C ASP A 131 13.47 -5.28 11.68
N ALA A 132 12.37 -5.23 12.42
CA ALA A 132 12.33 -4.66 13.75
C ALA A 132 13.19 -5.43 14.76
N MET A 133 13.14 -6.77 14.74
CA MET A 133 13.97 -7.63 15.59
C MET A 133 15.47 -7.43 15.29
N LEU A 134 15.86 -7.38 14.01
CA LEU A 134 17.23 -7.10 13.62
C LEU A 134 17.68 -5.71 14.04
N LYS A 135 16.80 -4.73 13.96
CA LYS A 135 17.09 -3.36 14.38
C LYS A 135 17.32 -3.27 15.89
N VAL A 136 16.44 -3.86 16.69
CA VAL A 136 16.55 -3.83 18.17
C VAL A 136 17.77 -4.59 18.64
N SER A 137 18.14 -5.70 17.98
CA SER A 137 19.35 -6.47 18.28
C SER A 137 20.67 -5.81 17.79
N GLY A 138 20.57 -4.68 17.06
CA GLY A 138 21.73 -4.00 16.46
C GLY A 138 22.33 -4.71 15.25
N LYS A 139 21.73 -5.78 14.78
CA LYS A 139 22.24 -6.58 13.64
C LYS A 139 21.74 -6.14 12.27
N LEU A 140 20.79 -5.18 12.19
CA LEU A 140 20.19 -4.77 10.91
C LEU A 140 21.21 -4.12 9.97
N ASN A 141 21.43 -4.75 8.81
CA ASN A 141 22.24 -4.21 7.74
C ASN A 141 21.40 -3.36 6.80
N LEU A 142 21.69 -2.06 6.74
CA LEU A 142 20.96 -1.07 5.93
C LEU A 142 21.45 -0.96 4.48
N LYS A 143 22.36 -1.83 4.03
CA LYS A 143 22.86 -1.85 2.65
C LYS A 143 21.70 -1.90 1.67
N MET A 144 21.65 -0.95 0.74
CA MET A 144 20.62 -0.83 -0.28
C MET A 144 21.14 -1.30 -1.65
N GLY A 145 20.22 -1.82 -2.47
CA GLY A 145 20.53 -2.26 -3.84
C GLY A 145 21.31 -3.58 -3.90
N GLY A 146 21.68 -3.96 -5.12
CA GLY A 146 22.37 -5.24 -5.37
C GLY A 146 21.42 -6.46 -5.34
N PRO A 147 21.97 -7.67 -5.52
CA PRO A 147 21.19 -8.90 -5.52
C PRO A 147 20.55 -9.15 -4.16
N GLY A 148 19.42 -9.84 -4.17
CA GLY A 148 18.77 -10.29 -2.95
C GLY A 148 19.55 -11.42 -2.28
N PHE A 149 19.12 -11.81 -1.07
CA PHE A 149 19.74 -12.93 -0.33
C PHE A 149 18.73 -14.05 -0.10
N ARG A 150 19.24 -15.25 0.14
CA ARG A 150 18.46 -16.40 0.60
C ARG A 150 18.99 -16.81 1.97
N ASP A 151 18.09 -17.06 2.90
CA ASP A 151 18.39 -17.55 4.26
C ASP A 151 17.91 -18.99 4.47
N VAL A 152 17.44 -19.62 3.40
CA VAL A 152 16.97 -21.02 3.41
C VAL A 152 17.47 -21.76 2.17
N THR A 153 17.77 -23.06 2.30
CA THR A 153 17.84 -23.98 1.18
C THR A 153 16.48 -24.56 0.88
N PHE A 154 16.18 -24.72 -0.38
CA PHE A 154 14.97 -25.35 -0.87
C PHE A 154 15.28 -26.74 -1.41
N ARG A 155 14.50 -27.73 -0.99
CA ARG A 155 14.51 -29.09 -1.55
C ARG A 155 13.07 -29.49 -1.84
N SER A 156 12.81 -30.02 -3.03
CA SER A 156 11.54 -30.65 -3.35
C SER A 156 11.69 -32.18 -3.28
N LEU A 157 10.85 -32.83 -2.51
CA LEU A 157 10.77 -34.29 -2.42
C LEU A 157 9.33 -34.70 -2.71
N ASN A 158 9.12 -35.48 -3.78
CA ASN A 158 7.77 -35.91 -4.20
C ASN A 158 6.75 -34.76 -4.35
N GLY A 159 7.19 -33.61 -4.86
CA GLY A 159 6.32 -32.43 -5.01
C GLY A 159 6.11 -31.60 -3.73
N THR A 160 6.60 -32.06 -2.58
CA THR A 160 6.51 -31.34 -1.32
C THR A 160 7.74 -30.45 -1.11
N PRO A 161 7.56 -29.13 -0.87
CA PRO A 161 8.68 -28.23 -0.61
C PRO A 161 9.17 -28.35 0.83
N TYR A 162 10.47 -28.48 1.00
CA TYR A 162 11.16 -28.44 2.30
C TYR A 162 12.12 -27.26 2.33
N TYR A 163 12.03 -26.45 3.39
CA TYR A 163 12.88 -25.29 3.62
C TYR A 163 13.75 -25.54 4.84
N THR A 164 15.07 -25.48 4.66
CA THR A 164 16.03 -25.60 5.74
C THR A 164 16.73 -24.25 5.92
N PRO A 165 16.56 -23.57 7.08
CA PRO A 165 17.25 -22.32 7.36
C PRO A 165 18.77 -22.48 7.34
N PHE A 166 19.47 -21.44 6.91
CA PHE A 166 20.91 -21.34 7.12
C PHE A 166 21.19 -20.96 8.57
N ASP A 167 21.91 -21.81 9.27
CA ASP A 167 22.47 -21.49 10.58
C ASP A 167 23.89 -20.88 10.39
N LYS A 168 23.90 -19.65 9.83
CA LYS A 168 25.11 -18.95 9.46
C LYS A 168 25.02 -17.49 9.84
N GLU A 169 26.02 -16.98 10.56
CA GLU A 169 26.16 -15.55 10.78
C GLU A 169 26.79 -14.89 9.54
N ASP A 170 25.98 -14.10 8.83
CA ASP A 170 26.40 -13.37 7.64
C ASP A 170 25.68 -12.00 7.61
N ALA A 171 26.45 -10.95 7.44
CA ALA A 171 25.91 -9.58 7.36
C ALA A 171 24.92 -9.39 6.20
N GLU A 172 25.06 -10.14 5.10
CA GLU A 172 24.10 -10.08 3.98
C GLU A 172 22.76 -10.72 4.37
N LEU A 173 22.74 -11.74 5.23
CA LEU A 173 21.51 -12.35 5.75
C LEU A 173 20.77 -11.41 6.71
N ASN A 174 21.44 -10.42 7.28
CA ASN A 174 20.87 -9.42 8.19
C ASN A 174 20.33 -8.18 7.46
N ARG A 175 20.31 -8.18 6.14
CA ARG A 175 19.69 -7.10 5.36
C ARG A 175 18.19 -7.04 5.58
N ARG A 176 17.60 -5.89 5.22
CA ARG A 176 16.14 -5.69 5.26
C ARG A 176 15.44 -6.78 4.47
N THR A 177 14.31 -7.25 4.97
CA THR A 177 13.55 -8.37 4.42
C THR A 177 13.05 -8.12 2.99
N VAL A 178 12.94 -6.86 2.57
CA VAL A 178 12.64 -6.50 1.17
C VAL A 178 13.67 -7.07 0.16
N TYR A 179 14.88 -7.42 0.61
CA TYR A 179 15.92 -8.05 -0.20
C TYR A 179 15.97 -9.58 -0.07
N ARG A 180 15.09 -10.16 0.72
CA ARG A 180 14.99 -11.62 0.87
C ARG A 180 14.24 -12.21 -0.31
N PHE A 181 14.78 -13.26 -0.92
CA PHE A 181 14.05 -14.06 -1.89
C PHE A 181 12.98 -14.90 -1.19
N SER A 182 11.76 -14.81 -1.64
CA SER A 182 10.62 -15.66 -1.27
C SER A 182 10.49 -16.82 -2.24
#